data_e1fbf456302bd2ce34feaea5adc6dc2e
#
_entry.id   e1fbf456302bd2ce34feaea5adc6dc2e
#
_cell.length_a   1.000
_cell.length_b   1.000
_cell.length_c   1.000
_cell.angle_alpha   90.00
_cell.angle_beta   90.00
_cell.angle_gamma   90.00
#
_symmetry.space_group_name_H-M   'P 1'
#
loop_
_entity.id
_entity.type
_entity.pdbx_description
1 polymer ?
#
loop_
_entity_poly.entity_id
_entity_poly.type
_entity_poly.pdbx_seq_one_letter_code
_entity_poly.pdbx_strand_id
1 'polypeptide(L)'
;MKKEQTPAVNIVIPNWNGLRFLPACLASIEQQQDVVSLEVTVVDNGSTDGSLEYLREHHPQVRVIALPENRGFSAAVNQGILSSTAPFIFLLNNDTELDSSCLSHLVQVTEKQKEFDFFSPKMLSFHERTILDGAGDSYLRGGAGYRLGTMEQDSPIYNQAGPIFGACAGAALYRRSLFDQIGLFDEDFFAYLEDVDLNLRINHSGRRGYYVPTAKVYHIGSASSGSKINPFTIRLSTRNSFYVLLKNYPARLFFRFLPVILIYQFFWL
;
A
#
# COMPACT_ATOMS: atom_id res chain seq x y z
N MET A 1 16.82 -33.06 6.04
CA MET A 1 16.65 -31.69 5.52
C MET A 1 15.16 -31.37 5.52
N LYS A 2 14.67 -30.49 6.41
CA LYS A 2 13.31 -29.95 6.29
C LYS A 2 13.28 -29.16 4.98
N LYS A 3 12.36 -29.50 4.04
CA LYS A 3 12.07 -28.61 2.92
C LYS A 3 11.67 -27.28 3.53
N GLU A 4 12.42 -26.22 3.29
CA GLU A 4 11.97 -24.86 3.57
C GLU A 4 10.65 -24.68 2.82
N GLN A 5 9.57 -24.55 3.57
CA GLN A 5 8.25 -24.31 3.00
C GLN A 5 8.24 -22.84 2.54
N THR A 6 8.01 -22.62 1.25
CA THR A 6 7.86 -21.25 0.73
C THR A 6 6.78 -20.53 1.54
N PRO A 7 7.05 -19.34 2.10
CA PRO A 7 6.06 -18.60 2.87
C PRO A 7 4.84 -18.28 2.01
N ALA A 8 3.64 -18.40 2.60
CA ALA A 8 2.39 -18.09 1.90
C ALA A 8 2.26 -16.60 1.59
N VAL A 9 2.74 -15.75 2.50
CA VAL A 9 2.72 -14.28 2.39
C VAL A 9 4.07 -13.72 2.80
N ASN A 10 4.61 -12.81 2.00
CA ASN A 10 5.70 -11.93 2.43
C ASN A 10 5.13 -10.53 2.71
N ILE A 11 5.31 -10.06 3.93
CA ILE A 11 4.97 -8.68 4.33
C ILE A 11 6.17 -7.80 4.00
N VAL A 12 6.00 -6.86 3.10
CA VAL A 12 7.03 -5.90 2.68
C VAL A 12 6.77 -4.55 3.33
N ILE A 13 7.69 -4.11 4.17
CA ILE A 13 7.60 -2.87 4.95
C ILE A 13 8.70 -1.90 4.48
N PRO A 14 8.35 -0.84 3.74
CA PRO A 14 9.30 0.23 3.47
C PRO A 14 9.53 1.05 4.74
N ASN A 15 10.79 1.31 5.08
CA ASN A 15 11.18 2.09 6.25
C ASN A 15 12.16 3.19 5.88
N TRP A 16 11.89 4.41 6.33
CA TRP A 16 12.82 5.54 6.27
C TRP A 16 12.66 6.40 7.51
N ASN A 17 13.68 6.40 8.37
CA ASN A 17 13.68 7.10 9.65
C ASN A 17 12.41 6.85 10.46
N GLY A 18 12.01 5.57 10.52
CA GLY A 18 10.76 5.13 11.11
C GLY A 18 10.92 4.35 12.41
N LEU A 19 12.06 4.44 13.08
CA LEU A 19 12.35 3.70 14.33
C LEU A 19 11.20 3.78 15.33
N ARG A 20 10.61 4.95 15.51
CA ARG A 20 9.52 5.18 16.48
C ARG A 20 8.24 4.37 16.18
N PHE A 21 8.07 3.87 14.96
CA PHE A 21 6.88 3.13 14.54
C PHE A 21 7.11 1.62 14.42
N LEU A 22 8.33 1.22 14.04
CA LEU A 22 8.69 -0.18 13.82
C LEU A 22 8.30 -1.11 14.97
N PRO A 23 8.49 -0.77 16.26
CA PRO A 23 8.14 -1.66 17.36
C PRO A 23 6.66 -2.06 17.37
N ALA A 24 5.75 -1.10 17.23
CA ALA A 24 4.30 -1.37 17.25
C ALA A 24 3.86 -2.13 15.99
N CYS A 25 4.38 -1.75 14.83
CA CYS A 25 4.09 -2.42 13.56
C CYS A 25 4.51 -3.89 13.62
N LEU A 26 5.75 -4.19 13.98
CA LEU A 26 6.28 -5.56 14.03
C LEU A 26 5.58 -6.39 15.10
N ALA A 27 5.32 -5.84 16.29
CA ALA A 27 4.57 -6.52 17.33
C ALA A 27 3.16 -6.91 16.87
N SER A 28 2.49 -6.08 16.09
CA SER A 28 1.16 -6.39 15.55
C SER A 28 1.18 -7.53 14.53
N ILE A 29 2.30 -7.68 13.80
CA ILE A 29 2.51 -8.79 12.86
C ILE A 29 2.77 -10.09 13.63
N GLU A 30 3.56 -10.05 14.69
CA GLU A 30 3.85 -11.22 15.55
C GLU A 30 2.58 -11.74 16.26
N GLN A 31 1.59 -10.89 16.48
CA GLN A 31 0.30 -11.23 17.10
C GLN A 31 -0.74 -11.79 16.12
N GLN A 32 -0.42 -11.93 14.83
CA GLN A 32 -1.37 -12.45 13.86
C GLN A 32 -1.71 -13.92 14.15
N GLN A 33 -3.00 -14.22 14.16
CA GLN A 33 -3.56 -15.54 14.46
C GLN A 33 -3.86 -16.31 13.17
N ASP A 34 -3.78 -17.65 13.24
CA ASP A 34 -4.19 -18.56 12.16
C ASP A 34 -3.52 -18.34 10.80
N VAL A 35 -2.31 -17.81 10.79
CA VAL A 35 -1.53 -17.63 9.56
C VAL A 35 -0.42 -18.66 9.47
N VAL A 36 -0.44 -19.46 8.40
CA VAL A 36 0.33 -20.70 8.30
C VAL A 36 1.82 -20.50 8.01
N SER A 37 2.21 -19.43 7.30
CA SER A 37 3.64 -19.19 6.99
C SER A 37 3.80 -17.74 6.53
N LEU A 38 4.49 -16.95 7.32
CA LEU A 38 4.81 -15.54 7.04
C LEU A 38 6.31 -15.34 6.88
N GLU A 39 6.68 -14.49 5.94
CA GLU A 39 7.99 -13.84 5.88
C GLU A 39 7.77 -12.34 6.08
N VAL A 40 8.65 -11.68 6.80
CA VAL A 40 8.65 -10.22 6.96
C VAL A 40 9.94 -9.68 6.36
N THR A 41 9.81 -8.76 5.42
CA THR A 41 10.92 -8.07 4.78
C THR A 41 10.80 -6.57 5.06
N VAL A 42 11.71 -6.02 5.83
CA VAL A 42 11.83 -4.55 5.99
C VAL A 42 12.85 -4.05 4.98
N VAL A 43 12.42 -3.12 4.12
CA VAL A 43 13.33 -2.41 3.20
C VAL A 43 13.67 -1.07 3.82
N ASP A 44 14.84 -1.01 4.43
CA ASP A 44 15.36 0.23 5.00
C ASP A 44 15.92 1.13 3.89
N ASN A 45 15.29 2.25 3.71
CA ASN A 45 15.52 3.17 2.59
C ASN A 45 16.54 4.26 2.95
N GLY A 46 17.68 3.86 3.52
CA GLY A 46 18.75 4.76 3.92
C GLY A 46 18.44 5.54 5.21
N SER A 47 17.95 4.86 6.25
CA SER A 47 17.67 5.48 7.55
C SER A 47 18.95 5.83 8.31
N THR A 48 18.86 6.87 9.14
CA THR A 48 19.94 7.38 10.00
C THR A 48 19.53 7.50 11.47
N ASP A 49 18.35 6.98 11.81
CA ASP A 49 17.71 7.11 13.14
C ASP A 49 17.92 5.91 14.07
N GLY A 50 18.76 4.93 13.67
CA GLY A 50 18.97 3.70 14.43
C GLY A 50 18.01 2.56 14.06
N SER A 51 17.18 2.71 13.03
CA SER A 51 16.25 1.67 12.56
C SER A 51 16.95 0.35 12.25
N LEU A 52 18.11 0.39 11.57
CA LEU A 52 18.86 -0.81 11.18
C LEU A 52 19.41 -1.56 12.38
N GLU A 53 19.97 -0.85 13.35
CA GLU A 53 20.49 -1.40 14.60
C GLU A 53 19.36 -2.06 15.39
N TYR A 54 18.24 -1.37 15.54
CA TYR A 54 17.05 -1.88 16.21
C TYR A 54 16.56 -3.20 15.60
N LEU A 55 16.45 -3.27 14.28
CA LEU A 55 16.00 -4.48 13.57
C LEU A 55 16.96 -5.65 13.79
N ARG A 56 18.27 -5.42 13.72
CA ARG A 56 19.29 -6.47 13.94
C ARG A 56 19.29 -7.01 15.36
N GLU A 57 19.10 -6.14 16.36
CA GLU A 57 19.16 -6.51 17.78
C GLU A 57 17.86 -7.16 18.28
N HIS A 58 16.70 -6.65 17.85
CA HIS A 58 15.42 -7.05 18.43
C HIS A 58 14.58 -7.96 17.52
N HIS A 59 14.84 -7.94 16.20
CA HIS A 59 14.06 -8.73 15.22
C HIS A 59 14.96 -9.47 14.21
N PRO A 60 15.89 -10.35 14.69
CA PRO A 60 16.82 -11.07 13.82
C PRO A 60 16.14 -12.01 12.82
N GLN A 61 14.87 -12.37 13.04
CA GLN A 61 14.04 -13.17 12.14
C GLN A 61 13.51 -12.36 10.92
N VAL A 62 13.52 -11.03 11.01
CA VAL A 62 13.08 -10.15 9.94
C VAL A 62 14.16 -10.04 8.89
N ARG A 63 13.81 -10.25 7.64
CA ARG A 63 14.71 -10.00 6.52
C ARG A 63 14.87 -8.49 6.32
N VAL A 64 16.10 -8.01 6.36
CA VAL A 64 16.39 -6.57 6.17
C VAL A 64 17.11 -6.37 4.84
N ILE A 65 16.58 -5.47 4.00
CA ILE A 65 17.24 -4.98 2.79
C ILE A 65 17.59 -3.52 3.05
N ALA A 66 18.88 -3.20 3.19
CA ALA A 66 19.35 -1.84 3.43
C ALA A 66 19.75 -1.17 2.12
N LEU A 67 19.11 -0.07 1.78
CA LEU A 67 19.49 0.80 0.66
C LEU A 67 20.46 1.88 1.16
N PRO A 68 21.38 2.33 0.31
CA PRO A 68 22.39 3.32 0.73
C PRO A 68 21.82 4.73 0.97
N GLU A 69 20.66 5.02 0.40
CA GLU A 69 19.99 6.34 0.45
C GLU A 69 18.50 6.20 0.24
N ASN A 70 17.74 7.25 0.56
CA ASN A 70 16.31 7.30 0.30
C ASN A 70 16.01 7.45 -1.20
N ARG A 71 15.54 6.38 -1.82
CA ARG A 71 15.13 6.30 -3.23
C ARG A 71 13.62 6.42 -3.45
N GLY A 72 12.87 6.78 -2.40
CA GLY A 72 11.42 6.89 -2.43
C GLY A 72 10.70 5.58 -2.11
N PHE A 73 9.39 5.69 -1.91
CA PHE A 73 8.52 4.57 -1.57
C PHE A 73 8.49 3.50 -2.66
N SER A 74 8.30 3.91 -3.93
CA SER A 74 8.24 2.99 -5.07
C SER A 74 9.46 2.10 -5.17
N ALA A 75 10.67 2.67 -5.08
CA ALA A 75 11.91 1.91 -5.15
C ALA A 75 12.05 0.93 -3.96
N ALA A 76 11.70 1.37 -2.75
CA ALA A 76 11.78 0.52 -1.57
C ALA A 76 10.84 -0.69 -1.67
N VAL A 77 9.56 -0.49 -2.00
CA VAL A 77 8.61 -1.61 -2.13
C VAL A 77 8.99 -2.54 -3.28
N ASN A 78 9.52 -2.02 -4.39
CA ASN A 78 10.00 -2.82 -5.52
C ASN A 78 11.13 -3.77 -5.10
N GLN A 79 12.08 -3.32 -4.29
CA GLN A 79 13.15 -4.18 -3.78
C GLN A 79 12.60 -5.32 -2.92
N GLY A 80 11.61 -5.04 -2.08
CA GLY A 80 10.93 -6.06 -1.28
C GLY A 80 10.18 -7.08 -2.14
N ILE A 81 9.41 -6.61 -3.14
CA ILE A 81 8.66 -7.47 -4.07
C ILE A 81 9.61 -8.39 -4.84
N LEU A 82 10.68 -7.83 -5.43
CA LEU A 82 11.67 -8.58 -6.22
C LEU A 82 12.42 -9.62 -5.39
N SER A 83 12.64 -9.34 -4.12
CA SER A 83 13.36 -10.24 -3.22
C SER A 83 12.54 -11.43 -2.76
N SER A 84 11.22 -11.43 -2.98
CA SER A 84 10.27 -12.43 -2.47
C SER A 84 9.98 -13.52 -3.50
N THR A 85 9.82 -14.75 -3.00
CA THR A 85 9.28 -15.88 -3.76
C THR A 85 7.87 -16.30 -3.30
N ALA A 86 7.32 -15.61 -2.30
CA ALA A 86 5.99 -15.87 -1.78
C ALA A 86 4.91 -15.63 -2.85
N PRO A 87 3.85 -16.44 -2.92
CA PRO A 87 2.76 -16.24 -3.88
C PRO A 87 1.95 -14.97 -3.62
N PHE A 88 2.01 -14.45 -2.40
CA PHE A 88 1.35 -13.20 -2.03
C PHE A 88 2.34 -12.22 -1.41
N ILE A 89 2.21 -10.95 -1.79
CA ILE A 89 2.94 -9.81 -1.23
C ILE A 89 1.94 -8.92 -0.48
N PHE A 90 2.15 -8.73 0.81
CA PHE A 90 1.40 -7.75 1.58
C PHE A 90 2.26 -6.53 1.81
N LEU A 91 1.98 -5.44 1.08
CA LEU A 91 2.61 -4.16 1.34
C LEU A 91 2.01 -3.56 2.60
N LEU A 92 2.86 -3.09 3.48
CA LEU A 92 2.44 -2.53 4.77
C LEU A 92 3.35 -1.39 5.18
N ASN A 93 2.80 -0.22 5.42
CA ASN A 93 3.56 0.90 5.96
C ASN A 93 4.04 0.61 7.40
N ASN A 94 5.21 1.13 7.75
CA ASN A 94 5.78 0.98 9.10
C ASN A 94 4.98 1.71 10.20
N ASP A 95 4.12 2.68 9.83
CA ASP A 95 3.25 3.45 10.73
C ASP A 95 1.83 2.86 10.84
N THR A 96 1.74 1.53 10.77
CA THR A 96 0.48 0.77 10.86
C THR A 96 0.51 -0.24 12.01
N GLU A 97 -0.68 -0.61 12.48
CA GLU A 97 -0.94 -1.74 13.39
C GLU A 97 -2.01 -2.64 12.75
N LEU A 98 -1.77 -3.92 12.71
CA LEU A 98 -2.73 -4.90 12.21
C LEU A 98 -3.69 -5.34 13.33
N ASP A 99 -4.98 -5.47 13.02
CA ASP A 99 -5.88 -6.27 13.86
C ASP A 99 -5.40 -7.73 13.89
N SER A 100 -5.54 -8.41 15.01
CA SER A 100 -5.00 -9.77 15.22
C SER A 100 -5.47 -10.82 14.20
N SER A 101 -6.60 -10.59 13.53
CA SER A 101 -7.19 -11.46 12.52
C SER A 101 -7.04 -10.91 11.08
N CYS A 102 -6.31 -9.82 10.90
CA CYS A 102 -6.22 -9.14 9.61
C CYS A 102 -5.70 -10.06 8.50
N LEU A 103 -4.54 -10.70 8.72
CA LEU A 103 -3.93 -11.55 7.70
C LEU A 103 -4.74 -12.83 7.44
N SER A 104 -5.29 -13.45 8.47
CA SER A 104 -6.12 -14.64 8.29
C SER A 104 -7.37 -14.33 7.45
N HIS A 105 -8.02 -13.20 7.65
CA HIS A 105 -9.14 -12.75 6.84
C HIS A 105 -8.74 -12.49 5.38
N LEU A 106 -7.59 -11.83 5.15
CA LEU A 106 -7.09 -11.60 3.80
C LEU A 106 -6.80 -12.91 3.09
N VAL A 107 -6.04 -13.82 3.71
CA VAL A 107 -5.67 -15.11 3.11
C VAL A 107 -6.90 -15.96 2.79
N GLN A 108 -7.86 -16.07 3.72
CA GLN A 108 -9.10 -16.82 3.47
C GLN A 108 -9.88 -16.29 2.27
N VAL A 109 -9.90 -14.96 2.08
CA VAL A 109 -10.60 -14.36 0.94
C VAL A 109 -9.86 -14.65 -0.37
N THR A 110 -8.51 -14.73 -0.39
CA THR A 110 -7.77 -15.06 -1.63
C THR A 110 -8.10 -16.46 -2.17
N GLU A 111 -8.44 -17.39 -1.29
CA GLU A 111 -8.82 -18.76 -1.66
C GLU A 111 -10.22 -18.83 -2.26
N LYS A 112 -11.13 -17.97 -1.77
CA LYS A 112 -12.54 -17.90 -2.20
C LYS A 112 -12.72 -17.05 -3.45
N GLN A 113 -11.94 -15.98 -3.59
CA GLN A 113 -12.03 -14.96 -4.63
C GLN A 113 -10.82 -15.07 -5.58
N LYS A 114 -10.75 -16.18 -6.31
CA LYS A 114 -9.59 -16.53 -7.18
C LYS A 114 -9.48 -15.64 -8.41
N GLU A 115 -10.56 -15.01 -8.82
CA GLU A 115 -10.64 -14.09 -9.97
C GLU A 115 -10.13 -12.68 -9.68
N PHE A 116 -9.79 -12.39 -8.42
CA PHE A 116 -9.22 -11.10 -8.02
C PHE A 116 -7.71 -11.20 -7.80
N ASP A 117 -7.00 -10.14 -8.16
CA ASP A 117 -5.54 -10.10 -8.20
C ASP A 117 -4.95 -9.34 -7.01
N PHE A 118 -5.72 -8.45 -6.38
CA PHE A 118 -5.33 -7.74 -5.16
C PHE A 118 -6.51 -7.57 -4.18
N PHE A 119 -6.17 -7.37 -2.91
CA PHE A 119 -7.12 -7.32 -1.81
C PHE A 119 -6.80 -6.12 -0.90
N SER A 120 -7.80 -5.28 -0.69
CA SER A 120 -7.68 -4.08 0.16
C SER A 120 -8.34 -4.33 1.51
N PRO A 121 -7.62 -4.26 2.63
CA PRO A 121 -8.21 -4.25 3.96
C PRO A 121 -8.95 -2.93 4.22
N LYS A 122 -9.78 -2.90 5.26
CA LYS A 122 -10.32 -1.67 5.83
C LYS A 122 -9.21 -0.96 6.61
N MET A 123 -8.89 0.27 6.24
CA MET A 123 -7.97 1.11 6.98
C MET A 123 -8.72 2.05 7.90
N LEU A 124 -8.35 2.07 9.17
CA LEU A 124 -8.91 2.91 10.22
C LEU A 124 -7.83 3.86 10.75
N SER A 125 -8.23 5.00 11.28
CA SER A 125 -7.30 5.89 11.97
C SER A 125 -6.71 5.17 13.19
N PHE A 126 -5.40 5.26 13.38
CA PHE A 126 -4.73 4.70 14.55
C PHE A 126 -5.20 5.36 15.85
N HIS A 127 -5.35 6.68 15.83
CA HIS A 127 -5.73 7.47 17.01
C HIS A 127 -7.22 7.41 17.33
N GLU A 128 -8.05 7.28 16.31
CA GLU A 128 -9.51 7.23 16.45
C GLU A 128 -10.06 6.07 15.62
N ARG A 129 -10.05 4.87 16.20
CA ARG A 129 -10.35 3.59 15.52
C ARG A 129 -11.79 3.44 15.01
N THR A 130 -12.62 4.44 15.21
CA THR A 130 -13.99 4.55 14.66
C THR A 130 -14.04 5.40 13.40
N ILE A 131 -12.93 6.07 13.04
CA ILE A 131 -12.81 6.89 11.83
C ILE A 131 -12.04 6.11 10.76
N LEU A 132 -12.54 6.15 9.53
CA LEU A 132 -11.88 5.54 8.39
C LEU A 132 -10.67 6.38 7.96
N ASP A 133 -9.53 5.71 7.75
CA ASP A 133 -8.46 6.22 6.90
C ASP A 133 -8.77 5.87 5.44
N GLY A 134 -9.40 4.72 5.17
CA GLY A 134 -9.91 4.38 3.85
C GLY A 134 -10.54 3.00 3.73
N ALA A 135 -11.51 2.89 2.82
CA ALA A 135 -12.20 1.66 2.42
C ALA A 135 -11.91 1.33 0.93
N GLY A 136 -10.66 1.49 0.53
CA GLY A 136 -10.18 1.39 -0.84
C GLY A 136 -10.10 2.71 -1.58
N ASP A 137 -9.55 2.66 -2.78
CA ASP A 137 -9.30 3.85 -3.60
C ASP A 137 -10.20 3.87 -4.82
N SER A 138 -10.42 5.06 -5.37
CA SER A 138 -11.15 5.30 -6.60
C SER A 138 -10.50 6.42 -7.41
N TYR A 139 -10.96 6.63 -8.65
CA TYR A 139 -10.38 7.62 -9.54
C TYR A 139 -11.45 8.41 -10.28
N LEU A 140 -11.34 9.73 -10.24
CA LEU A 140 -12.29 10.64 -10.88
C LEU A 140 -11.91 10.91 -12.34
N ARG A 141 -12.91 11.17 -13.18
CA ARG A 141 -12.71 11.54 -14.59
C ARG A 141 -11.87 12.80 -14.78
N GLY A 142 -11.78 13.64 -13.75
CA GLY A 142 -10.93 14.83 -13.72
C GLY A 142 -9.45 14.58 -13.44
N GLY A 143 -9.06 13.31 -13.30
CA GLY A 143 -7.65 12.98 -13.08
C GLY A 143 -7.21 13.00 -11.62
N ALA A 144 -8.12 12.82 -10.68
CA ALA A 144 -7.80 12.78 -9.26
C ALA A 144 -8.10 11.40 -8.65
N GLY A 145 -7.10 10.83 -7.99
CA GLY A 145 -7.30 9.69 -7.09
C GLY A 145 -7.91 10.16 -5.77
N TYR A 146 -8.79 9.37 -5.20
CA TYR A 146 -9.33 9.63 -3.87
C TYR A 146 -9.59 8.33 -3.14
N ARG A 147 -9.51 8.38 -1.82
CA ARG A 147 -9.75 7.26 -0.93
C ARG A 147 -11.17 7.28 -0.40
N LEU A 148 -11.87 6.16 -0.54
CA LEU A 148 -13.26 6.04 -0.12
C LEU A 148 -13.38 6.12 1.41
N GLY A 149 -14.29 6.94 1.89
CA GLY A 149 -14.62 7.07 3.32
C GLY A 149 -13.57 7.77 4.17
N THR A 150 -12.52 8.36 3.59
CA THR A 150 -11.49 9.07 4.37
C THR A 150 -12.10 10.12 5.29
N MET A 151 -11.76 10.07 6.59
CA MET A 151 -12.24 10.94 7.66
C MET A 151 -13.74 10.77 8.00
N GLU A 152 -14.41 9.76 7.44
CA GLU A 152 -15.78 9.42 7.79
C GLU A 152 -15.84 8.42 8.94
N GLN A 153 -16.97 8.40 9.64
CA GLN A 153 -17.26 7.43 10.69
C GLN A 153 -17.40 6.02 10.07
N ASP A 154 -16.73 5.01 10.65
CA ASP A 154 -16.95 3.63 10.24
C ASP A 154 -18.44 3.26 10.46
N SER A 155 -19.10 2.90 9.38
CA SER A 155 -20.53 2.63 9.36
C SER A 155 -20.84 1.38 8.54
N PRO A 156 -22.06 0.82 8.63
CA PRO A 156 -22.43 -0.41 7.92
C PRO A 156 -22.21 -0.38 6.40
N ILE A 157 -22.22 0.78 5.77
CA ILE A 157 -21.94 0.92 4.33
C ILE A 157 -20.52 0.48 3.97
N TYR A 158 -19.56 0.66 4.89
CA TYR A 158 -18.16 0.25 4.74
C TYR A 158 -17.89 -1.19 5.20
N ASN A 159 -18.92 -1.96 5.54
CA ASN A 159 -18.80 -3.37 5.91
C ASN A 159 -19.19 -4.33 4.78
N GLN A 160 -19.39 -3.81 3.58
CA GLN A 160 -19.75 -4.61 2.41
C GLN A 160 -18.51 -4.99 1.62
N ALA A 161 -18.19 -6.29 1.61
CA ALA A 161 -17.11 -6.84 0.80
C ALA A 161 -17.51 -6.84 -0.69
N GLY A 162 -16.55 -6.61 -1.59
CA GLY A 162 -16.86 -6.61 -3.02
C GLY A 162 -15.74 -6.06 -3.90
N PRO A 163 -15.97 -6.03 -5.22
CA PRO A 163 -15.03 -5.47 -6.18
C PRO A 163 -14.68 -4.01 -5.86
N ILE A 164 -13.41 -3.66 -6.08
CA ILE A 164 -12.89 -2.32 -5.81
C ILE A 164 -11.96 -1.88 -6.94
N PHE A 165 -11.91 -0.57 -7.20
CA PHE A 165 -11.03 0.00 -8.23
C PHE A 165 -9.55 -0.09 -7.83
N GLY A 166 -9.21 0.25 -6.60
CA GLY A 166 -7.83 0.32 -6.14
C GLY A 166 -7.66 0.10 -4.65
N ALA A 167 -6.43 -0.18 -4.25
CA ALA A 167 -6.00 -0.24 -2.87
C ALA A 167 -4.87 0.75 -2.62
N CYS A 168 -4.85 1.33 -1.42
CA CYS A 168 -3.71 2.09 -0.95
C CYS A 168 -2.53 1.14 -0.69
N ALA A 169 -1.37 1.43 -1.28
CA ALA A 169 -0.17 0.62 -1.08
C ALA A 169 0.38 0.68 0.36
N GLY A 170 -0.16 1.53 1.21
CA GLY A 170 0.14 1.54 2.65
C GLY A 170 -0.38 0.33 3.41
N ALA A 171 -1.39 -0.39 2.85
CA ALA A 171 -1.84 -1.70 3.30
C ALA A 171 -2.62 -2.40 2.17
N ALA A 172 -1.98 -3.30 1.44
CA ALA A 172 -2.62 -4.03 0.34
C ALA A 172 -1.96 -5.38 0.08
N LEU A 173 -2.77 -6.41 -0.13
CA LEU A 173 -2.30 -7.76 -0.47
C LEU A 173 -2.43 -7.98 -1.97
N TYR A 174 -1.34 -8.37 -2.62
CA TYR A 174 -1.27 -8.63 -4.05
C TYR A 174 -0.88 -10.08 -4.33
N ARG A 175 -1.45 -10.69 -5.37
CA ARG A 175 -0.85 -11.88 -5.96
C ARG A 175 0.49 -11.49 -6.58
N ARG A 176 1.58 -12.16 -6.22
CA ARG A 176 2.91 -11.84 -6.75
C ARG A 176 2.95 -11.86 -8.29
N SER A 177 2.24 -12.83 -8.89
CA SER A 177 2.15 -12.97 -10.35
C SER A 177 1.52 -11.76 -11.06
N LEU A 178 0.82 -10.88 -10.35
CA LEU A 178 0.32 -9.63 -10.90
C LEU A 178 1.47 -8.73 -11.36
N PHE A 179 2.52 -8.61 -10.55
CA PHE A 179 3.69 -7.78 -10.87
C PHE A 179 4.47 -8.30 -12.07
N ASP A 180 4.46 -9.62 -12.32
CA ASP A 180 5.08 -10.21 -13.51
C ASP A 180 4.35 -9.80 -14.80
N GLN A 181 3.07 -9.45 -14.72
CA GLN A 181 2.21 -9.12 -15.85
C GLN A 181 2.09 -7.63 -16.14
N ILE A 182 1.98 -6.81 -15.09
CA ILE A 182 1.74 -5.36 -15.22
C ILE A 182 2.96 -4.52 -14.88
N GLY A 183 4.05 -5.14 -14.42
CA GLY A 183 5.23 -4.45 -13.90
C GLY A 183 5.07 -3.98 -12.45
N LEU A 184 6.15 -3.47 -11.90
CA LEU A 184 6.28 -2.98 -10.53
C LEU A 184 5.72 -1.56 -10.38
N PHE A 185 5.89 -0.97 -9.19
CA PHE A 185 5.63 0.45 -8.96
C PHE A 185 6.60 1.31 -9.78
N ASP A 186 6.10 2.38 -10.38
CA ASP A 186 6.91 3.28 -11.17
C ASP A 186 7.77 4.18 -10.25
N GLU A 187 9.09 4.06 -10.34
CA GLU A 187 10.03 4.76 -9.47
C GLU A 187 10.12 6.27 -9.75
N ASP A 188 9.66 6.74 -10.92
CA ASP A 188 9.58 8.17 -11.23
C ASP A 188 8.66 8.93 -10.27
N PHE A 189 7.68 8.24 -9.67
CA PHE A 189 6.78 8.84 -8.68
C PHE A 189 7.51 9.20 -7.39
N PHE A 190 8.50 8.45 -6.99
CA PHE A 190 9.19 8.56 -5.72
C PHE A 190 8.29 8.20 -4.53
N ALA A 191 7.24 8.99 -4.26
CA ALA A 191 6.18 8.76 -3.29
C ALA A 191 4.93 9.56 -3.69
N TYR A 192 3.75 9.09 -3.25
CA TYR A 192 2.40 9.61 -3.55
C TYR A 192 1.94 9.37 -4.98
N LEU A 193 0.74 8.80 -5.10
CA LEU A 193 0.05 8.45 -6.34
C LEU A 193 0.71 7.34 -7.18
N GLU A 194 1.79 6.72 -6.70
CA GLU A 194 2.36 5.51 -7.31
C GLU A 194 1.38 4.32 -7.25
N ASP A 195 0.58 4.25 -6.18
CA ASP A 195 -0.50 3.27 -6.02
C ASP A 195 -1.67 3.56 -6.98
N VAL A 196 -1.99 4.82 -7.20
CA VAL A 196 -3.02 5.22 -8.18
C VAL A 196 -2.58 4.84 -9.59
N ASP A 197 -1.31 5.05 -9.95
CA ASP A 197 -0.74 4.59 -11.23
C ASP A 197 -0.86 3.07 -11.36
N LEU A 198 -0.42 2.32 -10.34
CA LEU A 198 -0.52 0.86 -10.33
C LEU A 198 -1.97 0.40 -10.47
N ASN A 199 -2.90 0.98 -9.71
CA ASN A 199 -4.32 0.66 -9.76
C ASN A 199 -4.92 0.89 -11.16
N LEU A 200 -4.53 1.96 -11.85
CA LEU A 200 -4.95 2.22 -13.24
C LEU A 200 -4.40 1.17 -14.19
N ARG A 201 -3.10 0.82 -14.11
CA ARG A 201 -2.49 -0.24 -14.93
C ARG A 201 -3.16 -1.60 -14.70
N ILE A 202 -3.49 -1.93 -13.46
CA ILE A 202 -4.25 -3.14 -13.10
C ILE A 202 -5.60 -3.15 -13.82
N ASN A 203 -6.39 -2.08 -13.68
CA ASN A 203 -7.72 -1.99 -14.30
C ASN A 203 -7.65 -2.00 -15.83
N HIS A 204 -6.67 -1.32 -16.45
CA HIS A 204 -6.47 -1.33 -17.90
C HIS A 204 -6.11 -2.72 -18.44
N SER A 205 -5.45 -3.55 -17.64
CA SER A 205 -5.15 -4.94 -18.02
C SER A 205 -6.33 -5.91 -17.82
N GLY A 206 -7.49 -5.41 -17.36
CA GLY A 206 -8.68 -6.21 -17.06
C GLY A 206 -8.59 -6.98 -15.74
N ARG A 207 -7.58 -6.71 -14.92
CA ARG A 207 -7.40 -7.28 -13.58
C ARG A 207 -8.26 -6.54 -12.57
N ARG A 208 -8.57 -7.19 -11.44
CA ARG A 208 -9.55 -6.65 -10.49
C ARG A 208 -9.08 -6.79 -9.04
N GLY A 209 -9.53 -5.84 -8.21
CA GLY A 209 -9.34 -5.86 -6.77
C GLY A 209 -10.61 -6.19 -6.00
N TYR A 210 -10.42 -6.63 -4.76
CA TYR A 210 -11.49 -6.97 -3.83
C TYR A 210 -11.29 -6.31 -2.48
N TYR A 211 -12.33 -5.68 -1.95
CA TYR A 211 -12.34 -5.08 -0.62
C TYR A 211 -12.71 -6.09 0.45
N VAL A 212 -11.93 -6.16 1.52
CA VAL A 212 -12.07 -7.11 2.63
C VAL A 212 -12.28 -6.34 3.94
N PRO A 213 -13.51 -5.92 4.27
CA PRO A 213 -13.79 -5.07 5.43
C PRO A 213 -13.54 -5.75 6.79
N THR A 214 -13.47 -7.08 6.83
CA THR A 214 -13.16 -7.85 8.04
C THR A 214 -11.67 -7.84 8.37
N ALA A 215 -10.81 -7.61 7.38
CA ALA A 215 -9.38 -7.36 7.59
C ALA A 215 -9.19 -5.89 7.95
N LYS A 216 -8.69 -5.59 9.14
CA LYS A 216 -8.55 -4.21 9.62
C LYS A 216 -7.10 -3.84 9.83
N VAL A 217 -6.74 -2.62 9.43
CA VAL A 217 -5.42 -2.02 9.63
C VAL A 217 -5.60 -0.64 10.24
N TYR A 218 -4.89 -0.34 11.31
CA TYR A 218 -4.88 0.97 11.95
C TYR A 218 -3.68 1.75 11.47
N HIS A 219 -3.88 2.94 10.91
CA HIS A 219 -2.85 3.72 10.23
C HIS A 219 -2.71 5.10 10.88
N ILE A 220 -1.47 5.48 11.20
CA ILE A 220 -1.17 6.81 11.76
C ILE A 220 -1.32 7.87 10.66
N GLY A 221 -0.78 7.59 9.50
CA GLY A 221 -0.86 8.46 8.32
C GLY A 221 0.12 9.63 8.37
N SER A 222 0.77 9.87 7.25
CA SER A 222 1.75 10.96 7.08
C SER A 222 2.92 10.98 8.07
N ALA A 223 3.21 9.84 8.70
CA ALA A 223 4.22 9.73 9.74
C ALA A 223 5.63 10.07 9.24
N SER A 224 6.00 9.61 8.04
CA SER A 224 7.31 9.87 7.44
C SER A 224 7.44 11.29 6.86
N SER A 225 6.32 11.90 6.43
CA SER A 225 6.31 13.26 5.85
C SER A 225 5.99 14.36 6.88
N GLY A 226 5.60 13.96 8.10
CA GLY A 226 5.28 14.87 9.20
C GLY A 226 3.93 15.60 9.07
N SER A 227 3.36 15.70 7.88
CA SER A 227 2.05 16.33 7.62
C SER A 227 1.54 15.94 6.24
N LYS A 228 0.20 15.82 6.11
CA LYS A 228 -0.46 15.68 4.80
C LYS A 228 -0.30 16.92 3.92
N ILE A 229 -0.01 18.07 4.53
CA ILE A 229 0.12 19.38 3.85
C ILE A 229 1.47 20.00 4.24
N ASN A 230 2.47 19.82 3.39
CA ASN A 230 3.76 20.48 3.46
C ASN A 230 4.32 20.66 2.03
N PRO A 231 5.34 21.50 1.81
CA PRO A 231 5.87 21.77 0.46
C PRO A 231 6.33 20.51 -0.29
N PHE A 232 6.86 19.52 0.40
CA PHE A 232 7.30 18.26 -0.20
C PHE A 232 6.10 17.43 -0.71
N THR A 233 5.09 17.22 0.13
CA THR A 233 3.89 16.45 -0.23
C THR A 233 3.11 17.14 -1.35
N ILE A 234 2.92 18.48 -1.27
CA ILE A 234 2.24 19.24 -2.31
C ILE A 234 2.98 19.12 -3.64
N ARG A 235 4.30 19.37 -3.65
CA ARG A 235 5.11 19.27 -4.87
C ARG A 235 5.02 17.90 -5.52
N LEU A 236 5.19 16.83 -4.75
CA LEU A 236 5.12 15.47 -5.30
C LEU A 236 3.71 15.13 -5.77
N SER A 237 2.68 15.38 -4.96
CA SER A 237 1.30 15.06 -5.34
C SER A 237 0.86 15.81 -6.60
N THR A 238 1.20 17.11 -6.72
CA THR A 238 0.91 17.88 -7.92
C THR A 238 1.64 17.32 -9.13
N ARG A 239 2.97 17.11 -9.06
CA ARG A 239 3.75 16.53 -10.15
C ARG A 239 3.18 15.15 -10.57
N ASN A 240 2.95 14.31 -9.58
CA ASN A 240 2.53 12.93 -9.81
C ASN A 240 1.10 12.82 -10.34
N SER A 241 0.22 13.77 -10.02
CA SER A 241 -1.10 13.89 -10.64
C SER A 241 -1.00 14.03 -12.16
N PHE A 242 -0.06 14.86 -12.64
CA PHE A 242 0.22 14.94 -14.08
C PHE A 242 0.84 13.64 -14.62
N TYR A 243 1.74 12.99 -13.88
CA TYR A 243 2.30 11.70 -14.32
C TYR A 243 1.22 10.65 -14.48
N VAL A 244 0.30 10.51 -13.53
CA VAL A 244 -0.83 9.59 -13.62
C VAL A 244 -1.64 9.84 -14.90
N LEU A 245 -1.98 11.11 -15.18
CA LEU A 245 -2.73 11.47 -16.39
C LEU A 245 -1.96 11.13 -17.66
N LEU A 246 -0.69 11.54 -17.77
CA LEU A 246 0.11 11.35 -18.97
C LEU A 246 0.43 9.88 -19.26
N LYS A 247 0.68 9.10 -18.21
CA LYS A 247 1.06 7.67 -18.34
C LYS A 247 -0.15 6.76 -18.55
N ASN A 248 -1.31 7.09 -17.97
CA ASN A 248 -2.44 6.16 -17.90
C ASN A 248 -3.68 6.56 -18.69
N TYR A 249 -3.85 7.86 -19.03
CA TYR A 249 -5.05 8.26 -19.74
C TYR A 249 -4.91 8.00 -21.25
N PRO A 250 -5.79 7.19 -21.86
CA PRO A 250 -5.85 7.09 -23.32
C PRO A 250 -6.11 8.48 -23.91
N ALA A 251 -5.37 8.86 -24.96
CA ALA A 251 -5.46 10.18 -25.58
C ALA A 251 -6.91 10.61 -25.88
N ARG A 252 -7.75 9.66 -26.35
CA ARG A 252 -9.16 9.91 -26.62
C ARG A 252 -9.94 10.37 -25.37
N LEU A 253 -9.70 9.75 -24.22
CA LEU A 253 -10.35 10.12 -22.97
C LEU A 253 -9.76 11.40 -22.40
N PHE A 254 -8.45 11.60 -22.52
CA PHE A 254 -7.77 12.82 -22.11
C PHE A 254 -8.39 14.04 -22.79
N PHE A 255 -8.49 14.06 -24.13
CA PHE A 255 -9.09 15.17 -24.84
C PHE A 255 -10.60 15.33 -24.59
N ARG A 256 -11.33 14.21 -24.42
CA ARG A 256 -12.77 14.25 -24.10
C ARG A 256 -13.04 14.91 -22.74
N PHE A 257 -12.20 14.67 -21.74
CA PHE A 257 -12.38 15.18 -20.40
C PHE A 257 -11.47 16.37 -20.07
N LEU A 258 -10.76 16.91 -21.07
CA LEU A 258 -9.81 18.00 -20.88
C LEU A 258 -10.38 19.19 -20.08
N PRO A 259 -11.60 19.70 -20.31
CA PRO A 259 -12.15 20.79 -19.50
C PRO A 259 -12.26 20.42 -18.01
N VAL A 260 -12.71 19.20 -17.71
CA VAL A 260 -12.84 18.70 -16.33
C VAL A 260 -11.46 18.51 -15.71
N ILE A 261 -10.51 17.96 -16.45
CA ILE A 261 -9.11 17.77 -16.04
C ILE A 261 -8.49 19.14 -15.66
N LEU A 262 -8.64 20.13 -16.54
CA LEU A 262 -8.11 21.48 -16.28
C LEU A 262 -8.70 22.11 -15.03
N ILE A 263 -10.02 21.99 -14.78
CA ILE A 263 -10.67 22.50 -13.57
C ILE A 263 -10.08 21.80 -12.33
N TYR A 264 -9.95 20.47 -12.36
CA TYR A 264 -9.41 19.73 -11.23
C TYR A 264 -7.94 20.03 -10.97
N GLN A 265 -7.11 20.07 -12.02
CA GLN A 265 -5.68 20.36 -11.86
C GLN A 265 -5.45 21.81 -11.40
N PHE A 266 -6.26 22.75 -11.90
CA PHE A 266 -6.17 24.17 -11.48
C PHE A 266 -6.60 24.40 -10.03
N PHE A 267 -7.47 23.55 -9.49
CA PHE A 267 -7.90 23.63 -8.09
C PHE A 267 -6.81 23.19 -7.10
N TRP A 268 -5.82 22.42 -7.56
CA TRP A 268 -4.71 21.93 -6.75
C TRP A 268 -3.40 22.73 -6.93
N LEU A 269 -3.36 23.67 -7.86
CA LEU A 269 -2.25 24.60 -8.06
C LEU A 269 -2.40 25.85 -7.17
#